data_e5adde5c66beefd91a285691fb9fb8d8
#
_entry.id   e5adde5c66beefd91a285691fb9fb8d8
#
_cell.length_a   1.000
_cell.length_b   1.000
_cell.length_c   1.000
_cell.angle_alpha   90.00
_cell.angle_beta   90.00
_cell.angle_gamma   90.00
#
_symmetry.space_group_name_H-M   'P 1'
#
loop_
_entity.id
_entity.type
_entity.pdbx_description
1 polymer ?
#
loop_
_entity_poly.entity_id
_entity_poly.type
_entity_poly.pdbx_seq_one_letter_code
_entity_poly.pdbx_strand_id
1 'polypeptide(L)'
;TVSQDGRLVHTDEIRQTNEQGPHFIIQFKKGDKICLGAQEMVIPCSNRLIITKITVNEFVPFSKPYFRWIEQNASLVSSNVLSSFNALLNPELLKERLNFTKEHVAAYRVGNPEGIVFFEDAHFHSIDVKKLCLETIGASVDILSMNEEELNHTLNHMYQEGVDVEDIISSVEGAKSIRRMFGVRKGVVIHTKDYSMYVGEPLKADIERGLIYGNLLATAKANNGWYGTKEQVKEVLEFGFGDRGMKNYQTVRESKYAEETVLVPSKYMDKPKFTIGLGDSFVGGVQMCF
;
A
#
# COMPACT_ATOMS: atom_id res chain seq x y z
N THR A 1 19.03 7.20 1.70
CA THR A 1 18.54 8.56 1.93
C THR A 1 19.52 9.63 1.44
N VAL A 2 19.19 10.90 1.61
CA VAL A 2 20.02 12.05 1.18
C VAL A 2 20.34 12.90 2.41
N SER A 3 21.60 13.24 2.60
CA SER A 3 22.06 14.12 3.65
C SER A 3 21.68 15.59 3.38
N GLN A 4 21.84 16.47 4.38
CA GLN A 4 21.50 17.90 4.24
C GLN A 4 22.30 18.63 3.16
N ASP A 5 23.51 18.16 2.86
CA ASP A 5 24.38 18.65 1.80
C ASP A 5 24.10 18.01 0.41
N GLY A 6 23.05 17.20 0.29
CA GLY A 6 22.62 16.59 -0.97
C GLY A 6 23.39 15.32 -1.38
N ARG A 7 24.19 14.74 -0.49
CA ARG A 7 24.92 13.49 -0.74
C ARG A 7 24.05 12.27 -0.45
N LEU A 8 24.07 11.24 -1.29
CA LEU A 8 23.48 9.94 -0.96
C LEU A 8 24.23 9.33 0.22
N VAL A 9 23.48 8.84 1.21
CA VAL A 9 24.02 8.18 2.38
C VAL A 9 23.40 6.79 2.57
N HIS A 10 24.24 5.84 2.97
CA HIS A 10 23.76 4.50 3.31
C HIS A 10 22.91 4.52 4.58
N THR A 11 22.04 3.53 4.73
CA THR A 11 21.15 3.43 5.91
C THR A 11 21.92 3.36 7.22
N ASP A 12 23.13 2.79 7.23
CA ASP A 12 24.00 2.70 8.42
C ASP A 12 24.55 4.06 8.87
N GLU A 13 24.56 5.05 7.97
CA GLU A 13 24.98 6.43 8.28
C GLU A 13 23.84 7.29 8.84
N ILE A 14 22.60 6.77 8.85
CA ILE A 14 21.43 7.52 9.34
C ILE A 14 21.47 7.55 10.85
N ARG A 15 21.50 8.75 11.41
CA ARG A 15 21.33 8.96 12.84
C ARG A 15 19.88 9.29 13.15
N GLN A 16 19.31 8.59 14.10
CA GLN A 16 17.99 8.94 14.62
C GLN A 16 18.14 10.22 15.46
N THR A 17 17.57 11.30 14.97
CA THR A 17 17.66 12.63 15.60
C THR A 17 16.41 13.01 16.38
N ASN A 18 15.30 12.31 16.19
CA ASN A 18 14.02 12.56 16.84
C ASN A 18 13.62 11.38 17.71
N GLU A 19 13.13 11.68 18.92
CA GLU A 19 12.45 10.68 19.72
C GLU A 19 11.13 10.31 19.04
N GLN A 20 11.02 9.05 18.63
CA GLN A 20 9.74 8.49 18.20
C GLN A 20 9.04 7.91 19.42
N GLY A 21 7.78 8.24 19.61
CA GLY A 21 6.94 7.63 20.62
C GLY A 21 6.80 6.12 20.35
N PRO A 22 6.78 5.29 21.39
CA PRO A 22 6.60 3.85 21.22
C PRO A 22 5.20 3.57 20.63
N HIS A 23 5.14 2.62 19.69
CA HIS A 23 3.91 2.00 19.27
C HIS A 23 3.70 0.74 20.13
N PHE A 24 2.57 0.67 20.81
CA PHE A 24 2.12 -0.56 21.47
C PHE A 24 1.21 -1.30 20.51
N ILE A 25 1.61 -2.50 20.14
CA ILE A 25 0.86 -3.31 19.19
C ILE A 25 0.45 -4.61 19.89
N ILE A 26 -0.85 -4.76 20.12
CA ILE A 26 -1.42 -5.96 20.70
C ILE A 26 -2.04 -6.75 19.55
N GLN A 27 -1.48 -7.92 19.25
CA GLN A 27 -2.00 -8.82 18.23
C GLN A 27 -2.88 -9.89 18.86
N PHE A 28 -3.99 -10.15 18.22
CA PHE A 28 -4.96 -11.17 18.58
C PHE A 28 -5.05 -12.20 17.46
N LYS A 29 -5.11 -13.47 17.82
CA LYS A 29 -5.37 -14.56 16.87
C LYS A 29 -6.83 -14.97 16.98
N LYS A 30 -7.40 -15.41 15.86
CA LYS A 30 -8.71 -16.04 15.86
C LYS A 30 -8.75 -17.18 16.87
N GLY A 31 -9.74 -17.13 17.78
CA GLY A 31 -9.92 -18.10 18.87
C GLY A 31 -9.20 -17.78 20.17
N ASP A 32 -8.36 -16.72 20.21
CA ASP A 32 -7.79 -16.25 21.48
C ASP A 32 -8.91 -15.82 22.43
N LYS A 33 -8.74 -16.11 23.72
CA LYS A 33 -9.65 -15.70 24.79
C LYS A 33 -9.07 -14.52 25.54
N ILE A 34 -9.85 -13.44 25.62
CA ILE A 34 -9.52 -12.25 26.39
C ILE A 34 -10.46 -12.18 27.58
N CYS A 35 -9.89 -12.12 28.80
CA CYS A 35 -10.65 -11.96 30.04
C CYS A 35 -10.45 -10.56 30.59
N LEU A 36 -11.54 -9.83 30.80
CA LEU A 36 -11.58 -8.53 31.47
C LEU A 36 -12.48 -8.66 32.70
N GLY A 37 -11.86 -8.92 33.86
CA GLY A 37 -12.58 -9.26 35.07
C GLY A 37 -13.38 -10.56 34.90
N ALA A 38 -14.70 -10.50 35.09
CA ALA A 38 -15.60 -11.64 34.90
C ALA A 38 -16.09 -11.84 33.44
N GLN A 39 -15.73 -10.96 32.53
CA GLN A 39 -16.15 -11.06 31.12
C GLN A 39 -15.09 -11.80 30.31
N GLU A 40 -15.54 -12.78 29.53
CA GLU A 40 -14.72 -13.51 28.56
C GLU A 40 -15.21 -13.19 27.14
N MET A 41 -14.27 -12.88 26.25
CA MET A 41 -14.52 -12.69 24.82
C MET A 41 -13.60 -13.59 24.01
N VAL A 42 -14.16 -14.27 23.02
CA VAL A 42 -13.40 -15.05 22.03
C VAL A 42 -13.19 -14.19 20.80
N ILE A 43 -11.94 -14.04 20.36
CA ILE A 43 -11.59 -13.25 19.18
C ILE A 43 -12.11 -13.92 17.91
N PRO A 44 -13.00 -13.28 17.15
CA PRO A 44 -13.64 -13.88 15.97
C PRO A 44 -12.72 -13.96 14.76
N CYS A 45 -11.73 -13.06 14.64
CA CYS A 45 -10.75 -13.03 13.56
C CYS A 45 -9.40 -12.50 14.07
N SER A 46 -8.30 -12.93 13.44
CA SER A 46 -6.97 -12.38 13.75
C SER A 46 -6.93 -10.90 13.41
N ASN A 47 -6.52 -10.07 14.36
CA ASN A 47 -6.47 -8.62 14.23
C ASN A 47 -5.43 -8.02 15.18
N ARG A 48 -5.31 -6.71 15.19
CA ARG A 48 -4.41 -5.97 16.08
C ARG A 48 -5.03 -4.68 16.58
N LEU A 49 -4.65 -4.29 17.78
CA LEU A 49 -4.87 -2.95 18.32
C LEU A 49 -3.53 -2.21 18.35
N ILE A 50 -3.45 -1.07 17.69
CA ILE A 50 -2.27 -0.22 17.67
C ILE A 50 -2.57 1.01 18.52
N ILE A 51 -1.81 1.16 19.61
CA ILE A 51 -1.85 2.33 20.48
C ILE A 51 -0.60 3.16 20.18
N THR A 52 -0.80 4.32 19.61
CA THR A 52 0.28 5.22 19.18
C THR A 52 0.23 6.53 19.95
N LYS A 53 1.35 6.93 20.54
CA LYS A 53 1.54 8.33 20.92
C LYS A 53 1.96 9.09 19.68
N ILE A 54 1.07 9.93 19.18
CA ILE A 54 1.33 10.77 18.01
C ILE A 54 2.43 11.79 18.38
N THR A 55 3.46 11.86 17.54
CA THR A 55 4.63 12.73 17.72
C THR A 55 4.92 13.46 16.41
N VAL A 56 6.14 13.38 15.91
CA VAL A 56 6.58 13.99 14.64
C VAL A 56 5.79 13.52 13.41
N ASN A 57 5.15 12.36 13.47
CA ASN A 57 4.33 11.85 12.38
C ASN A 57 3.11 12.72 12.08
N GLU A 58 2.60 13.49 13.06
CA GLU A 58 1.51 14.46 12.83
C GLU A 58 1.88 15.55 11.82
N PHE A 59 3.17 15.82 11.64
CA PHE A 59 3.66 16.90 10.80
C PHE A 59 4.19 16.39 9.45
N VAL A 60 4.39 15.07 9.30
CA VAL A 60 5.03 14.45 8.12
C VAL A 60 6.15 15.36 7.60
N PRO A 61 7.28 15.45 8.32
CA PRO A 61 8.34 16.39 7.97
C PRO A 61 8.96 16.00 6.64
N PHE A 62 9.08 16.97 5.74
CA PHE A 62 9.70 16.77 4.44
C PHE A 62 11.19 17.10 4.47
N SER A 63 12.01 16.14 4.04
CA SER A 63 13.42 16.38 3.79
C SER A 63 13.61 17.08 2.43
N LYS A 64 13.65 18.40 2.42
CA LYS A 64 13.86 19.19 1.19
C LYS A 64 15.11 18.72 0.40
N PRO A 65 16.26 18.40 1.03
CA PRO A 65 17.41 17.85 0.31
C PRO A 65 17.12 16.55 -0.43
N TYR A 66 16.34 15.63 0.18
CA TYR A 66 15.91 14.38 -0.43
C TYR A 66 15.06 14.61 -1.70
N PHE A 67 14.06 15.45 -1.62
CA PHE A 67 13.19 15.76 -2.77
C PHE A 67 13.96 16.44 -3.90
N ARG A 68 14.81 17.43 -3.58
CA ARG A 68 15.67 18.08 -4.56
C ARG A 68 16.61 17.10 -5.25
N TRP A 69 17.17 16.16 -4.50
CA TRP A 69 18.04 15.15 -5.08
C TRP A 69 17.28 14.28 -6.09
N ILE A 70 16.07 13.82 -5.76
CA ILE A 70 15.22 13.05 -6.67
C ILE A 70 14.89 13.86 -7.93
N GLU A 71 14.53 15.12 -7.79
CA GLU A 71 14.19 16.02 -8.90
C GLU A 71 15.40 16.23 -9.85
N GLN A 72 16.58 16.42 -9.28
CA GLN A 72 17.82 16.61 -10.04
C GLN A 72 18.35 15.32 -10.69
N ASN A 73 18.01 14.18 -10.13
CA ASN A 73 18.49 12.86 -10.57
C ASN A 73 17.32 11.95 -11.00
N ALA A 74 16.23 12.53 -11.48
CA ALA A 74 15.00 11.80 -11.76
C ALA A 74 15.19 10.62 -12.73
N SER A 75 16.10 10.73 -13.71
CA SER A 75 16.44 9.64 -14.64
C SER A 75 17.05 8.40 -13.98
N LEU A 76 17.56 8.53 -12.75
CA LEU A 76 18.08 7.42 -11.95
C LEU A 76 17.03 6.78 -11.03
N VAL A 77 15.84 7.38 -10.94
CA VAL A 77 14.76 6.95 -10.04
C VAL A 77 13.62 6.40 -10.87
N SER A 78 13.52 5.09 -10.96
CA SER A 78 12.50 4.41 -11.78
C SER A 78 11.08 4.53 -11.20
N SER A 79 10.97 4.57 -9.86
CA SER A 79 9.69 4.77 -9.19
C SER A 79 9.80 5.67 -7.97
N ASN A 80 8.75 6.45 -7.71
CA ASN A 80 8.62 7.35 -6.57
C ASN A 80 7.36 6.96 -5.78
N VAL A 81 7.56 6.46 -4.56
CA VAL A 81 6.47 5.98 -3.71
C VAL A 81 6.01 7.08 -2.76
N LEU A 82 4.73 7.36 -2.77
CA LEU A 82 4.05 8.31 -1.90
C LEU A 82 3.15 7.54 -0.92
N SER A 83 3.13 7.94 0.35
CA SER A 83 2.29 7.35 1.39
C SER A 83 2.19 8.26 2.62
N SER A 84 1.48 7.81 3.66
CA SER A 84 1.47 8.38 5.03
C SER A 84 0.73 9.69 5.22
N PHE A 85 -0.05 10.18 4.25
CA PHE A 85 -0.86 11.39 4.44
C PHE A 85 -2.00 11.22 5.45
N ASN A 86 -2.37 9.99 5.76
CA ASN A 86 -3.37 9.67 6.79
C ASN A 86 -2.98 10.15 8.20
N ALA A 87 -1.71 10.39 8.46
CA ALA A 87 -1.21 10.92 9.73
C ALA A 87 -1.47 12.43 9.90
N LEU A 88 -1.75 13.15 8.82
CA LEU A 88 -1.97 14.59 8.80
C LEU A 88 -3.44 14.93 9.07
N LEU A 89 -3.79 15.13 10.34
CA LEU A 89 -5.16 15.47 10.73
C LEU A 89 -5.49 16.97 10.59
N ASN A 90 -4.47 17.83 10.49
CA ASN A 90 -4.66 19.25 10.25
C ASN A 90 -4.86 19.52 8.76
N PRO A 91 -6.03 20.04 8.32
CA PRO A 91 -6.33 20.20 6.88
C PRO A 91 -5.42 21.21 6.16
N GLU A 92 -5.00 22.26 6.84
CA GLU A 92 -4.13 23.28 6.22
C GLU A 92 -2.71 22.74 6.01
N LEU A 93 -2.18 22.02 6.99
CA LEU A 93 -0.90 21.33 6.86
C LEU A 93 -0.97 20.25 5.79
N LEU A 94 -2.07 19.49 5.73
CA LEU A 94 -2.29 18.49 4.69
C LEU A 94 -2.27 19.14 3.30
N LYS A 95 -3.00 20.22 3.09
CA LYS A 95 -2.99 20.96 1.81
C LYS A 95 -1.59 21.42 1.41
N GLU A 96 -0.83 21.97 2.37
CA GLU A 96 0.56 22.37 2.14
C GLU A 96 1.41 21.19 1.65
N ARG A 97 1.32 20.04 2.35
CA ARG A 97 2.08 18.83 2.00
C ARG A 97 1.66 18.23 0.66
N LEU A 98 0.37 18.21 0.37
CA LEU A 98 -0.16 17.72 -0.91
C LEU A 98 0.27 18.62 -2.08
N ASN A 99 0.23 19.95 -1.91
CA ASN A 99 0.69 20.88 -2.94
C ASN A 99 2.20 20.74 -3.19
N PHE A 100 3.01 20.67 -2.14
CA PHE A 100 4.44 20.38 -2.26
C PHE A 100 4.69 19.06 -3.02
N THR A 101 3.92 18.00 -2.70
CA THR A 101 4.04 16.71 -3.38
C THR A 101 3.68 16.80 -4.86
N LYS A 102 2.65 17.57 -5.22
CA LYS A 102 2.30 17.81 -6.63
C LYS A 102 3.42 18.53 -7.40
N GLU A 103 4.02 19.55 -6.79
CA GLU A 103 5.15 20.28 -7.38
C GLU A 103 6.35 19.34 -7.57
N HIS A 104 6.66 18.53 -6.55
CA HIS A 104 7.70 17.52 -6.62
C HIS A 104 7.46 16.50 -7.74
N VAL A 105 6.25 15.93 -7.82
CA VAL A 105 5.89 14.96 -8.87
C VAL A 105 6.00 15.61 -10.25
N ALA A 106 5.58 16.85 -10.41
CA ALA A 106 5.73 17.57 -11.68
C ALA A 106 7.21 17.74 -12.06
N ALA A 107 8.05 18.14 -11.13
CA ALA A 107 9.50 18.28 -11.35
C ALA A 107 10.17 16.92 -11.65
N TYR A 108 9.82 15.87 -10.92
CA TYR A 108 10.29 14.51 -11.17
C TYR A 108 9.95 14.05 -12.59
N ARG A 109 8.72 14.28 -13.06
CA ARG A 109 8.30 13.89 -14.42
C ARG A 109 9.00 14.64 -15.55
N VAL A 110 9.46 15.86 -15.30
CA VAL A 110 10.29 16.59 -16.28
C VAL A 110 11.58 15.85 -16.53
N GLY A 111 12.23 15.34 -15.48
CA GLY A 111 13.48 14.60 -15.56
C GLY A 111 13.32 13.11 -15.90
N ASN A 112 12.15 12.51 -15.61
CA ASN A 112 11.81 11.12 -15.94
C ASN A 112 10.34 10.98 -16.35
N PRO A 113 9.99 11.22 -17.63
CA PRO A 113 8.59 11.07 -18.11
C PRO A 113 8.04 9.63 -18.01
N GLU A 114 8.91 8.63 -17.98
CA GLU A 114 8.57 7.20 -17.89
C GLU A 114 8.57 6.67 -16.45
N GLY A 115 9.08 7.46 -15.52
CA GLY A 115 9.13 7.08 -14.10
C GLY A 115 7.72 6.93 -13.52
N ILE A 116 7.56 5.95 -12.64
CA ILE A 116 6.28 5.62 -12.03
C ILE A 116 6.13 6.40 -10.71
N VAL A 117 5.01 7.08 -10.55
CA VAL A 117 4.57 7.63 -9.27
C VAL A 117 3.52 6.70 -8.70
N PHE A 118 3.89 6.01 -7.63
CA PHE A 118 3.08 5.02 -6.95
C PHE A 118 2.57 5.61 -5.63
N PHE A 119 1.27 5.60 -5.42
CA PHE A 119 0.67 6.04 -4.15
C PHE A 119 0.04 4.85 -3.43
N GLU A 120 0.52 4.58 -2.23
CA GLU A 120 -0.10 3.61 -1.32
C GLU A 120 -1.10 4.33 -0.43
N ASP A 121 -2.36 3.96 -0.53
CA ASP A 121 -3.43 4.42 0.34
C ASP A 121 -3.19 3.91 1.78
N ALA A 122 -4.01 4.32 2.69
CA ALA A 122 -3.90 3.92 4.09
C ALA A 122 -5.27 4.02 4.77
N HIS A 123 -5.35 3.47 5.97
CA HIS A 123 -6.50 3.72 6.82
C HIS A 123 -6.51 5.17 7.31
N PHE A 124 -7.52 5.93 6.93
CA PHE A 124 -7.75 7.30 7.39
C PHE A 124 -8.82 7.33 8.50
N HIS A 125 -8.52 8.01 9.59
CA HIS A 125 -9.49 8.23 10.67
C HIS A 125 -10.55 9.28 10.32
N SER A 126 -10.32 10.09 9.29
CA SER A 126 -11.23 11.13 8.81
C SER A 126 -11.51 10.95 7.33
N ILE A 127 -12.79 10.85 6.98
CA ILE A 127 -13.26 10.79 5.58
C ILE A 127 -12.86 12.07 4.83
N ASP A 128 -13.00 13.24 5.46
CA ASP A 128 -12.67 14.53 4.83
C ASP A 128 -11.17 14.63 4.50
N VAL A 129 -10.31 14.14 5.39
CA VAL A 129 -8.85 14.08 5.16
C VAL A 129 -8.54 13.14 4.00
N LYS A 130 -9.14 11.95 3.96
CA LYS A 130 -8.97 10.98 2.87
C LYS A 130 -9.44 11.58 1.54
N LYS A 131 -10.61 12.18 1.53
CA LYS A 131 -11.20 12.81 0.35
C LYS A 131 -10.29 13.91 -0.19
N LEU A 132 -9.87 14.84 0.68
CA LEU A 132 -8.95 15.92 0.31
C LEU A 132 -7.65 15.37 -0.27
N CYS A 133 -7.09 14.31 0.32
CA CYS A 133 -5.87 13.67 -0.17
C CYS A 133 -6.08 13.10 -1.58
N LEU A 134 -7.03 12.19 -1.76
CA LEU A 134 -7.26 11.50 -3.04
C LEU A 134 -7.67 12.46 -4.17
N GLU A 135 -8.54 13.43 -3.89
CA GLU A 135 -8.96 14.44 -4.87
C GLU A 135 -7.82 15.40 -5.26
N THR A 136 -6.86 15.63 -4.34
CA THR A 136 -5.75 16.55 -4.62
C THR A 136 -4.64 15.90 -5.43
N ILE A 137 -4.21 14.68 -5.07
CA ILE A 137 -3.03 14.06 -5.70
C ILE A 137 -3.36 12.94 -6.69
N GLY A 138 -4.60 12.45 -6.74
CA GLY A 138 -4.97 11.30 -7.58
C GLY A 138 -4.54 11.45 -9.04
N ALA A 139 -4.80 12.60 -9.66
CA ALA A 139 -4.40 12.88 -11.03
C ALA A 139 -2.87 13.04 -11.23
N SER A 140 -2.11 13.13 -10.16
CA SER A 140 -0.66 13.24 -10.18
C SER A 140 0.05 11.89 -10.09
N VAL A 141 -0.67 10.81 -9.76
CA VAL A 141 -0.07 9.47 -9.60
C VAL A 141 -0.35 8.56 -10.79
N ASP A 142 0.53 7.63 -11.04
CA ASP A 142 0.38 6.63 -12.09
C ASP A 142 -0.38 5.41 -11.59
N ILE A 143 -0.07 4.95 -10.39
CA ILE A 143 -0.67 3.80 -9.76
C ILE A 143 -1.12 4.17 -8.36
N LEU A 144 -2.41 3.94 -8.05
CA LEU A 144 -2.95 4.00 -6.70
C LEU A 144 -3.11 2.58 -6.18
N SER A 145 -2.55 2.29 -5.02
CA SER A 145 -2.61 0.98 -4.37
C SER A 145 -3.41 1.06 -3.08
N MET A 146 -4.22 0.06 -2.83
CA MET A 146 -5.05 -0.06 -1.63
C MET A 146 -5.43 -1.52 -1.35
N ASN A 147 -5.84 -1.79 -0.12
CA ASN A 147 -6.43 -3.09 0.22
C ASN A 147 -7.94 -3.11 0.01
N GLU A 148 -8.57 -4.28 0.21
CA GLU A 148 -10.01 -4.45 0.03
C GLU A 148 -10.87 -3.62 1.00
N GLU A 149 -10.39 -3.40 2.22
CA GLU A 149 -11.09 -2.57 3.22
C GLU A 149 -11.05 -1.09 2.81
N GLU A 150 -9.93 -0.62 2.29
CA GLU A 150 -9.75 0.75 1.79
C GLU A 150 -10.57 1.00 0.53
N LEU A 151 -10.65 0.01 -0.38
CA LEU A 151 -11.51 0.05 -1.56
C LEU A 151 -12.98 0.17 -1.15
N ASN A 152 -13.43 -0.72 -0.25
CA ASN A 152 -14.78 -0.71 0.29
C ASN A 152 -15.10 0.62 0.98
N HIS A 153 -14.21 1.09 1.85
CA HIS A 153 -14.38 2.36 2.56
C HIS A 153 -14.50 3.53 1.58
N THR A 154 -13.63 3.61 0.58
CA THR A 154 -13.66 4.69 -0.39
C THR A 154 -14.94 4.67 -1.22
N LEU A 155 -15.29 3.55 -1.82
CA LEU A 155 -16.44 3.49 -2.73
C LEU A 155 -17.78 3.47 -2.00
N ASN A 156 -17.93 2.67 -0.94
CA ASN A 156 -19.22 2.49 -0.29
C ASN A 156 -19.50 3.53 0.80
N HIS A 157 -18.49 3.90 1.61
CA HIS A 157 -18.71 4.84 2.71
C HIS A 157 -18.55 6.31 2.30
N MET A 158 -17.60 6.60 1.37
CA MET A 158 -17.40 7.99 0.93
C MET A 158 -18.29 8.38 -0.25
N TYR A 159 -18.52 7.47 -1.22
CA TYR A 159 -19.20 7.78 -2.49
C TYR A 159 -20.48 6.97 -2.74
N GLN A 160 -20.82 6.00 -1.90
CA GLN A 160 -22.06 5.19 -1.95
C GLN A 160 -22.22 4.43 -3.30
N GLU A 161 -21.12 3.92 -3.84
CA GLU A 161 -21.10 3.22 -5.14
C GLU A 161 -21.63 1.78 -5.09
N GLY A 162 -21.81 1.17 -3.91
CA GLY A 162 -22.39 -0.16 -3.76
C GLY A 162 -21.50 -1.32 -4.24
N VAL A 163 -20.18 -1.21 -4.07
CA VAL A 163 -19.22 -2.25 -4.47
C VAL A 163 -19.23 -3.43 -3.49
N ASP A 164 -19.31 -4.65 -4.01
CA ASP A 164 -19.11 -5.87 -3.24
C ASP A 164 -17.65 -6.35 -3.38
N VAL A 165 -16.84 -6.11 -2.35
CA VAL A 165 -15.42 -6.49 -2.33
C VAL A 165 -15.20 -8.02 -2.19
N GLU A 166 -16.26 -8.78 -1.88
CA GLU A 166 -16.21 -10.24 -1.88
C GLU A 166 -16.37 -10.83 -3.30
N ASP A 167 -16.99 -10.06 -4.21
CA ASP A 167 -17.08 -10.40 -5.63
C ASP A 167 -15.92 -9.80 -6.41
N ILE A 168 -15.15 -10.65 -7.11
CA ILE A 168 -13.94 -10.20 -7.83
C ILE A 168 -14.26 -9.28 -9.00
N ILE A 169 -15.37 -9.50 -9.70
CA ILE A 169 -15.76 -8.67 -10.85
C ILE A 169 -16.19 -7.30 -10.34
N SER A 170 -16.96 -7.24 -9.25
CA SER A 170 -17.31 -5.99 -8.58
C SER A 170 -16.06 -5.24 -8.09
N SER A 171 -15.06 -5.94 -7.57
CA SER A 171 -13.78 -5.34 -7.16
C SER A 171 -12.99 -4.76 -8.36
N VAL A 172 -13.00 -5.44 -9.52
CA VAL A 172 -12.40 -4.91 -10.77
C VAL A 172 -13.12 -3.63 -11.21
N GLU A 173 -14.46 -3.64 -11.21
CA GLU A 173 -15.25 -2.45 -11.56
C GLU A 173 -15.03 -1.31 -10.56
N GLY A 174 -14.90 -1.65 -9.28
CA GLY A 174 -14.53 -0.71 -8.22
C GLY A 174 -13.16 -0.06 -8.46
N ALA A 175 -12.14 -0.83 -8.80
CA ALA A 175 -10.83 -0.31 -9.15
C ALA A 175 -10.87 0.64 -10.37
N LYS A 176 -11.69 0.32 -11.37
CA LYS A 176 -11.93 1.20 -12.53
C LYS A 176 -12.66 2.49 -12.13
N SER A 177 -13.62 2.41 -11.20
CA SER A 177 -14.30 3.59 -10.66
C SER A 177 -13.33 4.50 -9.91
N ILE A 178 -12.47 3.94 -9.04
CA ILE A 178 -11.40 4.67 -8.35
C ILE A 178 -10.49 5.38 -9.35
N ARG A 179 -10.00 4.66 -10.37
CA ARG A 179 -9.14 5.24 -11.40
C ARG A 179 -9.78 6.46 -12.08
N ARG A 180 -11.03 6.32 -12.50
CA ARG A 180 -11.78 7.38 -13.16
C ARG A 180 -12.08 8.55 -12.24
N MET A 181 -12.52 8.26 -11.02
CA MET A 181 -12.96 9.25 -10.03
C MET A 181 -11.82 10.20 -9.63
N PHE A 182 -10.63 9.66 -9.40
CA PHE A 182 -9.47 10.44 -8.96
C PHE A 182 -8.50 10.80 -10.10
N GLY A 183 -8.79 10.38 -11.33
CA GLY A 183 -7.96 10.68 -12.50
C GLY A 183 -6.60 9.97 -12.48
N VAL A 184 -6.49 8.81 -11.79
CA VAL A 184 -5.25 8.03 -11.70
C VAL A 184 -4.80 7.62 -13.10
N ARG A 185 -3.54 7.88 -13.43
CA ARG A 185 -3.06 7.89 -14.82
C ARG A 185 -2.98 6.52 -15.47
N LYS A 186 -2.47 5.53 -14.76
CA LYS A 186 -2.21 4.19 -15.33
C LYS A 186 -3.19 3.15 -14.80
N GLY A 187 -3.26 2.94 -13.49
CA GLY A 187 -4.12 1.92 -12.95
C GLY A 187 -4.17 1.89 -11.42
N VAL A 188 -4.91 0.91 -10.92
CA VAL A 188 -5.12 0.69 -9.50
C VAL A 188 -4.63 -0.70 -9.15
N VAL A 189 -3.88 -0.80 -8.05
CA VAL A 189 -3.50 -2.08 -7.43
C VAL A 189 -4.42 -2.35 -6.25
N ILE A 190 -5.01 -3.53 -6.20
CA ILE A 190 -5.73 -4.02 -5.02
C ILE A 190 -4.97 -5.22 -4.47
N HIS A 191 -4.69 -5.20 -3.16
CA HIS A 191 -4.02 -6.30 -2.49
C HIS A 191 -4.84 -6.83 -1.32
N THR A 192 -4.99 -8.13 -1.27
CA THR A 192 -5.74 -8.85 -0.24
C THR A 192 -4.89 -9.99 0.31
N LYS A 193 -5.42 -10.72 1.29
CA LYS A 193 -4.76 -11.94 1.77
C LYS A 193 -4.79 -13.09 0.74
N ASP A 194 -5.76 -13.09 -0.18
CA ASP A 194 -6.03 -14.19 -1.11
C ASP A 194 -5.43 -13.96 -2.49
N TYR A 195 -5.29 -12.70 -2.90
CA TYR A 195 -4.76 -12.30 -4.21
C TYR A 195 -4.27 -10.84 -4.19
N SER A 196 -3.53 -10.48 -5.22
CA SER A 196 -3.33 -9.09 -5.61
C SER A 196 -3.67 -8.92 -7.09
N MET A 197 -4.15 -7.73 -7.46
CA MET A 197 -4.47 -7.43 -8.86
C MET A 197 -4.07 -6.00 -9.22
N TYR A 198 -3.73 -5.81 -10.48
CA TYR A 198 -3.61 -4.52 -11.13
C TYR A 198 -4.71 -4.39 -12.17
N VAL A 199 -5.42 -3.27 -12.16
CA VAL A 199 -6.49 -2.95 -13.12
C VAL A 199 -6.15 -1.62 -13.80
N GLY A 200 -5.90 -1.64 -15.09
CA GLY A 200 -5.52 -0.41 -15.79
C GLY A 200 -4.90 -0.60 -17.16
N GLU A 201 -4.17 0.42 -17.61
CA GLU A 201 -3.46 0.40 -18.88
C GLU A 201 -2.22 -0.50 -18.80
N PRO A 202 -1.80 -1.10 -19.92
CA PRO A 202 -0.54 -1.83 -19.97
C PRO A 202 0.64 -0.96 -19.51
N LEU A 203 1.50 -1.53 -18.67
CA LEU A 203 2.73 -0.91 -18.21
C LEU A 203 3.92 -1.42 -19.04
N LYS A 204 4.99 -0.61 -19.13
CA LYS A 204 6.28 -1.10 -19.65
C LYS A 204 6.95 -2.08 -18.70
N ALA A 205 6.69 -1.93 -17.41
CA ALA A 205 7.15 -2.83 -16.37
C ALA A 205 6.30 -4.11 -16.34
N ASP A 206 6.92 -5.20 -15.93
CA ASP A 206 6.25 -6.48 -15.70
C ASP A 206 5.50 -6.45 -14.35
N ILE A 207 4.30 -5.89 -14.36
CA ILE A 207 3.49 -5.73 -13.15
C ILE A 207 3.07 -7.08 -12.55
N GLU A 208 2.87 -8.12 -13.36
CA GLU A 208 2.58 -9.46 -12.84
C GLU A 208 3.72 -9.94 -11.94
N ARG A 209 4.95 -9.79 -12.39
CA ARG A 209 6.15 -10.09 -11.60
C ARG A 209 6.23 -9.26 -10.33
N GLY A 210 5.87 -7.96 -10.40
CA GLY A 210 5.78 -7.09 -9.22
C GLY A 210 4.77 -7.61 -8.19
N LEU A 211 3.56 -7.98 -8.63
CA LEU A 211 2.52 -8.54 -7.77
C LEU A 211 2.96 -9.88 -7.14
N ILE A 212 3.65 -10.75 -7.90
CA ILE A 212 4.22 -11.99 -7.37
C ILE A 212 5.20 -11.69 -6.24
N TYR A 213 6.14 -10.77 -6.44
CA TYR A 213 7.11 -10.39 -5.41
C TYR A 213 6.43 -9.76 -4.19
N GLY A 214 5.44 -8.90 -4.41
CA GLY A 214 4.63 -8.32 -3.35
C GLY A 214 3.97 -9.39 -2.48
N ASN A 215 3.27 -10.34 -3.10
CA ASN A 215 2.61 -11.44 -2.40
C ASN A 215 3.61 -12.31 -1.62
N LEU A 216 4.76 -12.64 -2.21
CA LEU A 216 5.79 -13.47 -1.57
C LEU A 216 6.39 -12.79 -0.35
N LEU A 217 6.76 -11.50 -0.45
CA LEU A 217 7.35 -10.75 0.65
C LEU A 217 6.33 -10.53 1.78
N ALA A 218 5.08 -10.21 1.45
CA ALA A 218 4.02 -10.08 2.45
C ALA A 218 3.77 -11.41 3.18
N THR A 219 3.74 -12.54 2.45
CA THR A 219 3.56 -13.88 3.06
C THR A 219 4.77 -14.27 3.90
N ALA A 220 5.99 -14.01 3.46
CA ALA A 220 7.21 -14.24 4.26
C ALA A 220 7.20 -13.42 5.55
N LYS A 221 6.78 -12.16 5.47
CA LYS A 221 6.59 -11.30 6.65
C LYS A 221 5.53 -11.85 7.58
N ALA A 222 4.38 -12.30 7.06
CA ALA A 222 3.30 -12.89 7.85
C ALA A 222 3.75 -14.17 8.58
N ASN A 223 4.65 -14.95 7.97
CA ASN A 223 5.19 -16.17 8.56
C ASN A 223 6.28 -15.89 9.62
N ASN A 224 7.16 -14.93 9.37
CA ASN A 224 8.40 -14.74 10.14
C ASN A 224 8.42 -13.50 11.02
N GLY A 225 7.55 -12.52 10.81
CA GLY A 225 7.43 -11.27 11.59
C GLY A 225 8.47 -10.21 11.27
N TRP A 226 9.44 -10.52 10.44
CA TRP A 226 10.51 -9.63 10.00
C TRP A 226 10.64 -9.68 8.48
N TYR A 227 11.54 -8.88 7.91
CA TYR A 227 11.85 -8.99 6.48
C TYR A 227 12.40 -10.39 6.20
N GLY A 228 11.80 -11.07 5.22
CA GLY A 228 12.20 -12.43 4.90
C GLY A 228 13.62 -12.51 4.34
N THR A 229 14.44 -13.43 4.84
CA THR A 229 15.67 -13.82 4.17
C THR A 229 15.34 -14.52 2.84
N LYS A 230 16.34 -14.69 1.98
CA LYS A 230 16.17 -15.41 0.71
C LYS A 230 15.64 -16.84 0.93
N GLU A 231 16.09 -17.51 1.98
CA GLU A 231 15.66 -18.86 2.37
C GLU A 231 14.20 -18.86 2.81
N GLN A 232 13.79 -17.90 3.63
CA GLN A 232 12.40 -17.76 4.10
C GLN A 232 11.44 -17.40 2.96
N VAL A 233 11.87 -16.61 1.99
CA VAL A 233 11.07 -16.37 0.77
C VAL A 233 10.96 -17.63 -0.09
N LYS A 234 12.04 -18.43 -0.20
CA LYS A 234 11.99 -19.72 -0.89
C LYS A 234 11.06 -20.71 -0.20
N GLU A 235 11.03 -20.75 1.14
CA GLU A 235 10.08 -21.56 1.89
C GLU A 235 8.62 -21.22 1.52
N VAL A 236 8.31 -19.95 1.39
CA VAL A 236 6.97 -19.49 1.00
C VAL A 236 6.58 -19.93 -0.43
N LEU A 237 7.55 -20.11 -1.33
CA LEU A 237 7.26 -20.61 -2.67
C LEU A 237 6.62 -22.01 -2.65
N GLU A 238 6.94 -22.83 -1.64
CA GLU A 238 6.39 -24.17 -1.48
C GLU A 238 4.95 -24.20 -0.93
N PHE A 239 4.44 -23.07 -0.42
CA PHE A 239 3.06 -22.99 0.05
C PHE A 239 2.09 -23.12 -1.12
N GLY A 240 0.95 -23.77 -0.88
CA GLY A 240 -0.16 -23.83 -1.84
C GLY A 240 -0.78 -22.45 -2.08
N PHE A 241 -1.59 -22.34 -3.10
CA PHE A 241 -2.47 -21.18 -3.30
C PHE A 241 -3.81 -21.38 -2.57
N GLY A 242 -4.43 -20.30 -2.13
CA GLY A 242 -5.78 -20.36 -1.56
C GLY A 242 -6.85 -20.59 -2.63
N ASP A 243 -7.88 -21.36 -2.28
CA ASP A 243 -9.00 -21.67 -3.20
C ASP A 243 -9.66 -20.39 -3.74
N ARG A 244 -9.88 -19.41 -2.87
CA ARG A 244 -10.47 -18.11 -3.27
C ARG A 244 -9.59 -17.36 -4.26
N GLY A 245 -8.28 -17.32 -4.03
CA GLY A 245 -7.35 -16.66 -4.94
C GLY A 245 -7.34 -17.33 -6.32
N MET A 246 -7.31 -18.67 -6.36
CA MET A 246 -7.36 -19.44 -7.60
C MET A 246 -8.69 -19.29 -8.34
N LYS A 247 -9.81 -19.32 -7.62
CA LYS A 247 -11.15 -19.08 -8.20
C LYS A 247 -11.24 -17.70 -8.82
N ASN A 248 -10.78 -16.66 -8.10
CA ASN A 248 -10.81 -15.29 -8.57
C ASN A 248 -9.92 -15.11 -9.82
N TYR A 249 -8.74 -15.72 -9.83
CA TYR A 249 -7.86 -15.74 -11.00
C TYR A 249 -8.56 -16.29 -12.24
N GLN A 250 -9.23 -17.45 -12.08
CA GLN A 250 -9.97 -18.08 -13.17
C GLN A 250 -11.13 -17.20 -13.65
N THR A 251 -11.91 -16.66 -12.71
CA THR A 251 -13.05 -15.77 -13.01
C THR A 251 -12.64 -14.54 -13.80
N VAL A 252 -11.52 -13.91 -13.42
CA VAL A 252 -11.02 -12.72 -14.16
C VAL A 252 -10.56 -13.12 -15.56
N ARG A 253 -9.82 -14.22 -15.71
CA ARG A 253 -9.35 -14.70 -17.02
C ARG A 253 -10.45 -15.05 -18.00
N GLU A 254 -11.60 -15.51 -17.51
CA GLU A 254 -12.77 -15.86 -18.31
C GLU A 254 -13.73 -14.68 -18.53
N SER A 255 -13.45 -13.53 -17.90
CA SER A 255 -14.29 -12.34 -17.98
C SER A 255 -13.89 -11.41 -19.12
N LYS A 256 -14.76 -10.44 -19.40
CA LYS A 256 -14.47 -9.32 -20.33
C LYS A 256 -13.32 -8.41 -19.88
N TYR A 257 -12.83 -8.55 -18.66
CA TYR A 257 -11.78 -7.73 -18.06
C TYR A 257 -10.38 -8.36 -18.13
N ALA A 258 -10.24 -9.53 -18.75
CA ALA A 258 -8.99 -10.28 -18.82
C ALA A 258 -7.80 -9.50 -19.39
N GLU A 259 -8.04 -8.61 -20.37
CA GLU A 259 -6.96 -7.84 -21.01
C GLU A 259 -6.52 -6.61 -20.22
N GLU A 260 -7.37 -6.09 -19.35
CA GLU A 260 -7.08 -4.89 -18.54
C GLU A 260 -6.78 -5.21 -17.07
N THR A 261 -6.79 -6.50 -16.69
CA THR A 261 -6.59 -6.94 -15.32
C THR A 261 -5.50 -8.00 -15.22
N VAL A 262 -4.47 -7.71 -14.47
CA VAL A 262 -3.46 -8.70 -14.07
C VAL A 262 -3.78 -9.11 -12.63
N LEU A 263 -4.12 -10.38 -12.41
CA LEU A 263 -4.40 -10.92 -11.08
C LEU A 263 -3.44 -12.05 -10.74
N VAL A 264 -2.88 -12.03 -9.55
CA VAL A 264 -1.95 -13.04 -9.03
C VAL A 264 -2.51 -13.60 -7.71
N PRO A 265 -2.78 -14.89 -7.62
CA PRO A 265 -3.15 -15.54 -6.36
C PRO A 265 -2.02 -15.46 -5.33
N SER A 266 -2.37 -15.22 -4.07
CA SER A 266 -1.41 -15.24 -2.97
C SER A 266 -1.14 -16.67 -2.48
N LYS A 267 0.05 -16.88 -1.94
CA LYS A 267 0.37 -18.11 -1.23
C LYS A 267 -0.47 -18.20 0.05
N TYR A 268 -1.14 -19.32 0.25
CA TYR A 268 -2.10 -19.48 1.33
C TYR A 268 -1.42 -19.71 2.68
N MET A 269 -1.90 -18.98 3.68
CA MET A 269 -1.51 -19.15 5.08
C MET A 269 -2.76 -19.06 5.97
N ASP A 270 -3.19 -20.18 6.53
CA ASP A 270 -4.39 -20.24 7.38
C ASP A 270 -4.24 -19.38 8.66
N LYS A 271 -3.05 -19.41 9.26
CA LYS A 271 -2.78 -18.74 10.54
C LYS A 271 -1.53 -17.88 10.45
N PRO A 272 -1.63 -16.64 9.94
CA PRO A 272 -0.49 -15.75 9.94
C PRO A 272 0.00 -15.51 11.38
N LYS A 273 1.31 -15.63 11.58
CA LYS A 273 1.93 -15.35 12.90
C LYS A 273 1.96 -13.85 13.19
N PHE A 274 2.05 -13.05 12.13
CA PHE A 274 2.18 -11.59 12.20
C PHE A 274 1.27 -10.94 11.17
N THR A 275 0.71 -9.77 11.53
CA THR A 275 -0.24 -9.03 10.67
C THR A 275 0.18 -7.59 10.42
N ILE A 276 1.40 -7.19 10.86
CA ILE A 276 1.89 -5.82 10.77
C ILE A 276 2.89 -5.67 9.64
N GLY A 277 2.78 -4.57 8.89
CA GLY A 277 3.68 -4.22 7.80
C GLY A 277 3.57 -5.17 6.61
N LEU A 278 2.41 -5.84 6.44
CA LEU A 278 2.17 -6.72 5.30
C LEU A 278 1.98 -5.89 4.03
N GLY A 279 1.21 -4.80 4.10
CA GLY A 279 1.05 -3.84 3.00
C GLY A 279 2.38 -3.23 2.59
N ASP A 280 3.17 -2.74 3.57
CA ASP A 280 4.50 -2.16 3.28
C ASP A 280 5.42 -3.17 2.59
N SER A 281 5.40 -4.44 3.05
CA SER A 281 6.19 -5.51 2.43
C SER A 281 5.69 -5.85 1.02
N PHE A 282 4.38 -5.84 0.81
CA PHE A 282 3.77 -6.01 -0.50
C PHE A 282 4.22 -4.91 -1.47
N VAL A 283 4.06 -3.64 -1.07
CA VAL A 283 4.49 -2.49 -1.88
C VAL A 283 5.97 -2.57 -2.20
N GLY A 284 6.83 -2.86 -1.20
CA GLY A 284 8.25 -3.05 -1.43
C GLY A 284 8.57 -4.12 -2.46
N GLY A 285 7.81 -5.22 -2.48
CA GLY A 285 7.91 -6.26 -3.50
C GLY A 285 7.46 -5.78 -4.88
N VAL A 286 6.33 -5.08 -4.95
CA VAL A 286 5.82 -4.53 -6.22
C VAL A 286 6.81 -3.57 -6.85
N GLN A 287 7.50 -2.74 -6.06
CA GLN A 287 8.49 -1.78 -6.57
C GLN A 287 9.67 -2.46 -7.31
N MET A 288 9.90 -3.74 -7.10
CA MET A 288 10.99 -4.48 -7.77
C MET A 288 10.75 -4.70 -9.27
N CYS A 289 9.59 -4.39 -9.81
CA CYS A 289 9.31 -4.50 -11.25
C CYS A 289 9.59 -3.21 -12.03
N PHE A 290 9.78 -2.09 -11.34
CA PHE A 290 10.05 -0.76 -11.94
C PHE A 290 11.57 -0.39 -11.97
#